data_fb8f334969dc9595cee29b3a3a756295
#
_entry.id   fb8f334969dc9595cee29b3a3a756295
#
_cell.length_a   1.000
_cell.length_b   1.000
_cell.length_c   1.000
_cell.angle_alpha   90.00
_cell.angle_beta   90.00
_cell.angle_gamma   90.00
#
_symmetry.space_group_name_H-M   'P 1'
#
loop_
_entity.id
_entity.type
_entity.pdbx_description
1 polymer ?
#
loop_
_entity_poly.entity_id
_entity_poly.type
_entity_poly.pdbx_seq_one_letter_code
_entity_poly.pdbx_strand_id
1 'polypeptide(L)'
;MTAETIAKALGGHRAGATWMARCPAHEDRAPSLSISSGKDGKVLVRCHAGCDQRDVIATLRDRGLWETTGRKLGRFARKYQSRVPDEPEADALKRSEAALAIWQSSQQAEGTPVEAYLRSRGLNLPVSPALRFHAGLKHPSGGVWPAMVALVTHGATGSPIAVHRTFLACDGDGKAPVDPAKMMLGPCRGGAVRLGEPGDVLMIGEGIETCLAVIQATGNAAWAALSTSGLRSLDLPRDVRDVIVLADGDEPGEAAARDCARRWKREGRRVRIARPPQGMDFNDLLKARTPAFTEGAR
;
A
#
# COMPACT_ATOMS: atom_id res chain seq x y z
N MET A 1 10.28 -5.27 -30.25
CA MET A 1 8.79 -5.26 -30.17
C MET A 1 8.32 -3.93 -29.59
N THR A 2 7.14 -3.37 -29.98
CA THR A 2 6.63 -2.11 -29.46
C THR A 2 5.61 -2.34 -28.34
N ALA A 3 5.37 -1.31 -27.50
CA ALA A 3 4.35 -1.36 -26.45
C ALA A 3 2.95 -1.67 -27.03
N GLU A 4 2.63 -1.10 -28.20
CA GLU A 4 1.38 -1.36 -28.91
C GLU A 4 1.23 -2.82 -29.36
N THR A 5 2.29 -3.40 -29.91
CA THR A 5 2.29 -4.78 -30.40
C THR A 5 2.02 -5.76 -29.24
N ILE A 6 2.69 -5.55 -28.11
CA ILE A 6 2.49 -6.38 -26.90
C ILE A 6 1.08 -6.22 -26.37
N ALA A 7 0.59 -4.97 -26.26
CA ALA A 7 -0.74 -4.71 -25.74
C ALA A 7 -1.84 -5.36 -26.61
N LYS A 8 -1.77 -5.22 -27.91
CA LYS A 8 -2.71 -5.85 -28.86
C LYS A 8 -2.71 -7.37 -28.75
N ALA A 9 -1.53 -7.98 -28.63
CA ALA A 9 -1.40 -9.44 -28.46
C ALA A 9 -2.04 -9.96 -27.17
N LEU A 10 -2.13 -9.09 -26.14
CA LEU A 10 -2.78 -9.40 -24.85
C LEU A 10 -4.26 -8.94 -24.79
N GLY A 11 -4.86 -8.56 -25.92
CA GLY A 11 -6.24 -8.07 -25.97
C GLY A 11 -6.43 -6.70 -25.30
N GLY A 12 -5.37 -5.90 -25.25
CA GLY A 12 -5.37 -4.59 -24.60
C GLY A 12 -5.89 -3.46 -25.48
N HIS A 13 -6.17 -2.33 -24.84
CA HIS A 13 -6.66 -1.09 -25.46
C HIS A 13 -5.80 0.11 -25.03
N ARG A 14 -5.89 1.19 -25.78
CA ARG A 14 -5.15 2.42 -25.48
C ARG A 14 -5.83 3.19 -24.35
N ALA A 15 -5.06 3.62 -23.35
CA ALA A 15 -5.51 4.42 -22.22
C ALA A 15 -4.58 5.65 -22.08
N GLY A 16 -4.95 6.75 -22.72
CA GLY A 16 -4.13 7.96 -22.79
C GLY A 16 -2.77 7.73 -23.47
N ALA A 17 -1.68 8.01 -22.77
CA ALA A 17 -0.31 7.82 -23.25
C ALA A 17 0.20 6.38 -23.09
N THR A 18 -0.55 5.49 -22.45
CA THR A 18 -0.20 4.09 -22.16
C THR A 18 -1.19 3.13 -22.80
N TRP A 19 -0.88 1.84 -22.77
CA TRP A 19 -1.78 0.75 -23.12
C TRP A 19 -2.12 -0.04 -21.87
N MET A 20 -3.38 -0.47 -21.76
CA MET A 20 -3.86 -1.35 -20.70
C MET A 20 -4.22 -2.71 -21.30
N ALA A 21 -3.71 -3.79 -20.71
CA ALA A 21 -3.93 -5.16 -21.16
C ALA A 21 -4.10 -6.11 -19.97
N ARG A 22 -4.56 -7.33 -20.22
CA ARG A 22 -4.56 -8.38 -19.21
C ARG A 22 -3.14 -8.83 -18.90
N CYS A 23 -2.82 -8.96 -17.62
CA CYS A 23 -1.50 -9.41 -17.19
C CYS A 23 -1.33 -10.91 -17.49
N PRO A 24 -0.27 -11.33 -18.21
CA PRO A 24 -0.09 -12.75 -18.52
C PRO A 24 0.52 -13.57 -17.36
N ALA A 25 0.96 -12.91 -16.29
CA ALA A 25 1.61 -13.55 -15.14
C ALA A 25 0.65 -13.97 -14.02
N HIS A 26 -0.66 -13.67 -14.14
CA HIS A 26 -1.71 -14.15 -13.26
C HIS A 26 -3.03 -14.30 -14.04
N GLU A 27 -4.01 -14.98 -13.46
CA GLU A 27 -5.38 -14.99 -14.02
C GLU A 27 -5.99 -13.59 -13.88
N ASP A 28 -6.04 -12.86 -15.00
CA ASP A 28 -6.50 -11.47 -15.04
C ASP A 28 -7.89 -11.40 -15.71
N ARG A 29 -8.89 -10.99 -14.94
CA ARG A 29 -10.27 -10.82 -15.43
C ARG A 29 -10.51 -9.42 -15.99
N ALA A 30 -9.73 -8.42 -15.54
CA ALA A 30 -9.81 -7.05 -16.00
C ALA A 30 -8.39 -6.55 -16.34
N PRO A 31 -8.20 -5.66 -17.34
CA PRO A 31 -6.87 -5.17 -17.72
C PRO A 31 -6.13 -4.52 -16.55
N SER A 32 -5.09 -5.19 -16.05
CA SER A 32 -4.27 -4.73 -14.93
C SER A 32 -2.81 -4.44 -15.30
N LEU A 33 -2.40 -4.75 -16.54
CA LEU A 33 -1.04 -4.50 -17.03
C LEU A 33 -0.99 -3.20 -17.82
N SER A 34 -0.27 -2.20 -17.31
CA SER A 34 0.07 -1.02 -18.09
C SER A 34 1.35 -1.27 -18.92
N ILE A 35 1.33 -0.85 -20.17
CA ILE A 35 2.43 -1.01 -21.13
C ILE A 35 2.67 0.37 -21.76
N SER A 36 3.90 0.84 -21.72
CA SER A 36 4.29 2.15 -22.28
C SER A 36 5.65 2.08 -22.96
N SER A 37 5.98 3.11 -23.73
CA SER A 37 7.33 3.30 -24.29
C SER A 37 8.07 4.35 -23.47
N GLY A 38 9.24 4.00 -22.97
CA GLY A 38 10.16 4.93 -22.34
C GLY A 38 10.76 5.93 -23.34
N LYS A 39 11.39 6.99 -22.84
CA LYS A 39 12.06 8.03 -23.66
C LYS A 39 13.18 7.48 -24.54
N ASP A 40 13.76 6.35 -24.15
CA ASP A 40 14.82 5.60 -24.87
C ASP A 40 14.25 4.52 -25.81
N GLY A 41 12.94 4.51 -26.06
CA GLY A 41 12.27 3.51 -26.90
C GLY A 41 12.07 2.13 -26.25
N LYS A 42 12.53 1.93 -25.02
CA LYS A 42 12.32 0.67 -24.30
C LYS A 42 10.85 0.53 -23.88
N VAL A 43 10.36 -0.71 -23.96
CA VAL A 43 9.01 -1.01 -23.44
C VAL A 43 9.05 -1.16 -21.93
N LEU A 44 8.16 -0.45 -21.26
CA LEU A 44 7.95 -0.52 -19.81
C LEU A 44 6.62 -1.23 -19.55
N VAL A 45 6.64 -2.18 -18.61
CA VAL A 45 5.45 -2.92 -18.18
C VAL A 45 5.29 -2.83 -16.67
N ARG A 46 4.06 -2.64 -16.21
CA ARG A 46 3.72 -2.63 -14.79
C ARG A 46 2.36 -3.27 -14.56
N CYS A 47 2.33 -4.33 -13.75
CA CYS A 47 1.09 -4.93 -13.30
C CYS A 47 0.57 -4.18 -12.08
N HIS A 48 -0.65 -3.62 -12.16
CA HIS A 48 -1.31 -2.93 -11.05
C HIS A 48 -1.93 -3.90 -10.04
N ALA A 49 -2.09 -5.19 -10.41
CA ALA A 49 -2.50 -6.25 -9.50
C ALA A 49 -1.35 -6.82 -8.66
N GLY A 50 -0.10 -6.29 -8.82
CA GLY A 50 1.02 -6.58 -7.93
C GLY A 50 1.97 -7.70 -8.37
N CYS A 51 1.88 -8.20 -9.62
CA CYS A 51 2.91 -9.12 -10.14
C CYS A 51 4.27 -8.44 -10.20
N ASP A 52 5.33 -9.19 -9.85
CA ASP A 52 6.70 -8.72 -10.05
C ASP A 52 6.95 -8.47 -11.55
N GLN A 53 7.64 -7.39 -11.88
CA GLN A 53 7.95 -7.05 -13.26
C GLN A 53 8.76 -8.15 -13.96
N ARG A 54 9.62 -8.85 -13.21
CA ARG A 54 10.42 -9.96 -13.74
C ARG A 54 9.55 -11.13 -14.17
N ASP A 55 8.52 -11.46 -13.38
CA ASP A 55 7.58 -12.53 -13.69
C ASP A 55 6.71 -12.18 -14.90
N VAL A 56 6.28 -10.92 -15.00
CA VAL A 56 5.56 -10.41 -16.18
C VAL A 56 6.44 -10.51 -17.42
N ILE A 57 7.70 -10.07 -17.35
CA ILE A 57 8.65 -10.13 -18.48
C ILE A 57 8.99 -11.58 -18.84
N ALA A 58 9.16 -12.46 -17.85
CA ALA A 58 9.41 -13.88 -18.09
C ALA A 58 8.24 -14.51 -18.88
N THR A 59 7.01 -14.30 -18.41
CA THR A 59 5.81 -14.82 -19.08
C THR A 59 5.61 -14.21 -20.48
N LEU A 60 5.95 -12.93 -20.66
CA LEU A 60 5.93 -12.31 -21.99
C LEU A 60 6.98 -12.93 -22.94
N ARG A 61 8.14 -13.32 -22.42
CA ARG A 61 9.19 -14.04 -23.21
C ARG A 61 8.72 -15.44 -23.60
N ASP A 62 8.13 -16.18 -22.68
CA ASP A 62 7.60 -17.52 -22.93
C ASP A 62 6.49 -17.50 -23.98
N ARG A 63 5.75 -16.39 -24.11
CA ARG A 63 4.75 -16.15 -25.15
C ARG A 63 5.33 -15.54 -26.44
N GLY A 64 6.65 -15.34 -26.53
CA GLY A 64 7.30 -14.72 -27.69
C GLY A 64 6.98 -13.22 -27.87
N LEU A 65 6.45 -12.58 -26.84
CA LEU A 65 6.05 -11.17 -26.85
C LEU A 65 7.09 -10.21 -26.25
N TRP A 66 8.30 -10.72 -25.94
CA TRP A 66 9.40 -9.92 -25.40
C TRP A 66 10.73 -10.36 -26.00
N GLU A 67 11.41 -9.43 -26.67
CA GLU A 67 12.69 -9.74 -27.30
C GLU A 67 13.80 -9.93 -26.26
N THR A 68 14.53 -11.03 -26.39
CA THR A 68 15.80 -11.24 -25.70
C THR A 68 16.89 -10.57 -26.50
N THR A 69 17.30 -9.36 -26.13
CA THR A 69 18.55 -8.81 -26.64
C THR A 69 19.69 -9.72 -26.17
N GLY A 70 20.21 -10.51 -27.11
CA GLY A 70 21.24 -11.51 -26.88
C GLY A 70 22.52 -10.88 -26.31
N ARG A 71 22.80 -11.18 -25.04
CA ARG A 71 24.16 -11.13 -24.51
C ARG A 71 24.52 -12.52 -23.99
N LYS A 72 25.45 -13.18 -24.71
CA LYS A 72 26.00 -14.50 -24.34
C LYS A 72 26.48 -14.49 -22.90
N LEU A 73 26.06 -15.51 -22.14
CA LEU A 73 26.58 -15.80 -20.80
C LEU A 73 28.06 -16.16 -20.90
N GLY A 74 28.95 -15.24 -20.58
CA GLY A 74 30.33 -15.52 -20.21
C GLY A 74 30.38 -15.89 -18.71
N ARG A 75 30.81 -17.12 -18.43
CA ARG A 75 31.25 -17.56 -17.10
C ARG A 75 32.36 -16.64 -16.61
N PHE A 76 32.15 -15.87 -15.55
CA PHE A 76 33.23 -15.41 -14.69
C PHE A 76 32.69 -15.20 -13.28
N ALA A 77 33.29 -15.94 -12.33
CA ALA A 77 33.23 -15.65 -10.91
C ALA A 77 33.70 -14.20 -10.68
N ARG A 78 32.88 -13.36 -10.05
CA ARG A 78 33.28 -12.01 -9.71
C ARG A 78 33.22 -11.79 -8.20
N LYS A 79 34.42 -11.62 -7.67
CA LYS A 79 34.80 -11.04 -6.39
C LYS A 79 33.87 -9.90 -5.95
N TYR A 80 33.57 -9.90 -4.68
CA TYR A 80 32.83 -8.84 -3.99
C TYR A 80 33.42 -7.45 -4.34
N GLN A 81 32.73 -6.70 -5.16
CA GLN A 81 33.00 -5.27 -5.37
C GLN A 81 31.71 -4.53 -5.00
N SER A 82 31.87 -3.46 -4.23
CA SER A 82 30.85 -2.51 -3.84
C SER A 82 29.96 -2.14 -5.04
N ARG A 83 28.69 -2.58 -5.01
CA ARG A 83 27.72 -2.28 -6.07
C ARG A 83 27.35 -0.80 -6.00
N VAL A 84 27.59 -0.09 -7.09
CA VAL A 84 26.81 1.09 -7.41
C VAL A 84 25.37 0.60 -7.62
N PRO A 85 24.36 1.15 -6.94
CA PRO A 85 22.97 0.71 -7.10
C PRO A 85 22.53 0.81 -8.55
N ASP A 86 21.81 -0.21 -9.06
CA ASP A 86 21.16 -0.15 -10.37
C ASP A 86 20.17 1.05 -10.40
N GLU A 87 19.97 1.68 -11.57
CA GLU A 87 19.05 2.84 -11.72
C GLU A 87 17.70 2.69 -11.00
N PRO A 88 17.01 1.52 -10.99
CA PRO A 88 15.79 1.31 -10.23
C PRO A 88 15.97 1.39 -8.70
N GLU A 89 17.11 0.96 -8.17
CA GLU A 89 17.44 1.06 -6.74
C GLU A 89 17.77 2.50 -6.34
N ALA A 90 18.50 3.23 -7.19
CA ALA A 90 18.80 4.64 -6.98
C ALA A 90 17.52 5.50 -6.94
N ASP A 91 16.57 5.24 -7.82
CA ASP A 91 15.28 5.93 -7.82
C ASP A 91 14.41 5.55 -6.61
N ALA A 92 14.47 4.31 -6.14
CA ALA A 92 13.79 3.87 -4.93
C ALA A 92 14.37 4.56 -3.70
N LEU A 93 15.70 4.68 -3.60
CA LEU A 93 16.38 5.41 -2.52
C LEU A 93 16.00 6.88 -2.50
N LYS A 94 16.06 7.58 -3.64
CA LYS A 94 15.63 8.99 -3.74
C LYS A 94 14.20 9.21 -3.29
N ARG A 95 13.29 8.30 -3.68
CA ARG A 95 11.88 8.38 -3.24
C ARG A 95 11.73 8.10 -1.76
N SER A 96 12.52 7.19 -1.20
CA SER A 96 12.56 6.93 0.24
C SER A 96 13.07 8.16 1.01
N GLU A 97 14.17 8.77 0.56
CA GLU A 97 14.71 10.01 1.14
C GLU A 97 13.69 11.14 1.11
N ALA A 98 13.03 11.35 -0.03
CA ALA A 98 11.96 12.35 -0.16
C ALA A 98 10.77 12.06 0.77
N ALA A 99 10.41 10.80 0.94
CA ALA A 99 9.36 10.38 1.87
C ALA A 99 9.74 10.69 3.33
N LEU A 100 10.96 10.35 3.72
CA LEU A 100 11.47 10.61 5.06
C LEU A 100 11.66 12.10 5.35
N ALA A 101 12.03 12.91 4.35
CA ALA A 101 12.06 14.36 4.48
C ALA A 101 10.66 14.94 4.79
N ILE A 102 9.60 14.44 4.13
CA ILE A 102 8.22 14.82 4.47
C ILE A 102 7.87 14.39 5.89
N TRP A 103 8.25 13.17 6.30
CA TRP A 103 8.02 12.69 7.65
C TRP A 103 8.71 13.57 8.70
N GLN A 104 9.96 13.94 8.47
CA GLN A 104 10.76 14.78 9.37
C GLN A 104 10.23 16.20 9.48
N SER A 105 9.70 16.78 8.38
CA SER A 105 9.09 18.11 8.37
C SER A 105 7.66 18.15 8.91
N SER A 106 7.07 16.98 9.20
CA SER A 106 5.74 16.88 9.80
C SER A 106 5.81 16.97 11.32
N GLN A 107 4.81 17.59 11.95
CA GLN A 107 4.69 17.74 13.39
C GLN A 107 3.79 16.64 13.99
N GLN A 108 3.75 16.54 15.32
CA GLN A 108 2.83 15.67 16.04
C GLN A 108 1.37 15.96 15.62
N ALA A 109 0.54 14.93 15.63
CA ALA A 109 -0.81 15.01 15.08
C ALA A 109 -1.88 15.47 16.09
N GLU A 110 -1.56 15.44 17.39
CA GLU A 110 -2.45 15.92 18.45
C GLU A 110 -2.73 17.42 18.30
N GLY A 111 -3.97 17.83 18.51
CA GLY A 111 -4.43 19.22 18.39
C GLY A 111 -4.43 19.76 16.96
N THR A 112 -4.25 18.90 15.94
CA THR A 112 -4.20 19.30 14.53
C THR A 112 -5.42 18.79 13.75
N PRO A 113 -5.61 19.22 12.48
CA PRO A 113 -6.64 18.64 11.59
C PRO A 113 -6.61 17.12 11.47
N VAL A 114 -5.50 16.45 11.73
CA VAL A 114 -5.44 14.98 11.76
C VAL A 114 -6.30 14.41 12.88
N GLU A 115 -6.22 14.98 14.07
CA GLU A 115 -7.06 14.53 15.19
C GLU A 115 -8.54 14.79 14.92
N ALA A 116 -8.88 15.98 14.37
CA ALA A 116 -10.24 16.30 13.96
C ALA A 116 -10.76 15.30 12.92
N TYR A 117 -9.96 14.98 11.90
CA TYR A 117 -10.28 13.98 10.89
C TYR A 117 -10.53 12.60 11.50
N LEU A 118 -9.68 12.14 12.41
CA LEU A 118 -9.85 10.84 13.05
C LEU A 118 -11.12 10.80 13.90
N ARG A 119 -11.42 11.88 14.64
CA ARG A 119 -12.67 12.03 15.40
C ARG A 119 -13.92 12.03 14.53
N SER A 120 -13.90 12.69 13.37
CA SER A 120 -15.00 12.66 12.41
C SER A 120 -15.28 11.25 11.88
N ARG A 121 -14.26 10.39 11.89
CA ARG A 121 -14.37 8.96 11.58
C ARG A 121 -14.81 8.10 12.78
N GLY A 122 -15.07 8.68 13.96
CA GLY A 122 -15.43 7.98 15.19
C GLY A 122 -14.24 7.37 15.94
N LEU A 123 -13.03 7.78 15.59
CA LEU A 123 -11.80 7.29 16.18
C LEU A 123 -11.35 8.23 17.31
N ASN A 124 -11.50 7.79 18.57
CA ASN A 124 -11.25 8.59 19.78
C ASN A 124 -10.02 8.11 20.58
N LEU A 125 -9.16 7.30 19.96
CA LEU A 125 -7.91 6.88 20.57
C LEU A 125 -6.89 8.04 20.61
N PRO A 126 -5.91 8.01 21.54
CA PRO A 126 -4.71 8.82 21.41
C PRO A 126 -4.09 8.60 20.02
N VAL A 127 -3.65 9.68 19.38
CA VAL A 127 -3.13 9.57 18.03
C VAL A 127 -1.84 8.75 18.04
N SER A 128 -1.77 7.73 17.18
CA SER A 128 -0.57 6.88 17.07
C SER A 128 0.65 7.71 16.67
N PRO A 129 1.84 7.49 17.29
CA PRO A 129 3.09 8.16 16.91
C PRO A 129 3.54 7.84 15.47
N ALA A 130 2.94 6.81 14.85
CA ALA A 130 3.13 6.53 13.43
C ALA A 130 2.37 7.50 12.49
N LEU A 131 1.58 8.43 13.05
CA LEU A 131 0.84 9.45 12.32
C LEU A 131 1.34 10.83 12.68
N ARG A 132 1.55 11.69 11.69
CA ARG A 132 1.95 13.08 11.84
C ARG A 132 1.08 14.00 10.99
N PHE A 133 1.12 15.27 11.30
CA PHE A 133 0.48 16.34 10.55
C PHE A 133 1.49 17.14 9.74
N HIS A 134 1.20 17.37 8.46
CA HIS A 134 1.90 18.31 7.61
C HIS A 134 0.94 19.42 7.16
N ALA A 135 1.30 20.69 7.41
CA ALA A 135 0.39 21.82 7.17
C ALA A 135 0.07 22.07 5.70
N GLY A 136 0.96 21.69 4.79
CA GLY A 136 0.74 21.90 3.35
C GLY A 136 1.66 21.07 2.48
N LEU A 137 1.12 20.02 1.86
CA LEU A 137 1.78 19.21 0.83
C LEU A 137 1.22 19.54 -0.54
N LYS A 138 2.10 19.66 -1.54
CA LYS A 138 1.69 19.80 -2.94
C LYS A 138 1.01 18.53 -3.42
N HIS A 139 -0.16 18.69 -4.03
CA HIS A 139 -0.86 17.59 -4.70
C HIS A 139 -0.57 17.60 -6.21
N PRO A 140 -0.42 16.44 -6.88
CA PRO A 140 -0.14 16.38 -8.32
C PRO A 140 -1.23 17.00 -9.21
N SER A 141 -2.49 17.01 -8.79
CA SER A 141 -3.58 17.71 -9.50
C SER A 141 -3.60 19.22 -9.28
N GLY A 142 -2.66 19.75 -8.50
CA GLY A 142 -2.54 21.15 -8.15
C GLY A 142 -2.96 21.45 -6.71
N GLY A 143 -2.57 22.64 -6.25
CA GLY A 143 -2.86 23.09 -4.90
C GLY A 143 -1.91 22.54 -3.81
N VAL A 144 -2.09 23.09 -2.62
CA VAL A 144 -1.36 22.71 -1.39
C VAL A 144 -2.39 22.42 -0.32
N TRP A 145 -2.31 21.26 0.28
CA TRP A 145 -3.30 20.76 1.22
C TRP A 145 -2.66 20.27 2.51
N PRO A 146 -3.32 20.45 3.65
CA PRO A 146 -2.93 19.77 4.87
C PRO A 146 -3.03 18.27 4.68
N ALA A 147 -2.18 17.51 5.37
CA ALA A 147 -2.16 16.07 5.21
C ALA A 147 -1.85 15.34 6.51
N MET A 148 -2.51 14.21 6.70
CA MET A 148 -2.05 13.16 7.59
C MET A 148 -0.95 12.37 6.90
N VAL A 149 0.23 12.35 7.51
CA VAL A 149 1.40 11.61 7.04
C VAL A 149 1.60 10.41 7.96
N ALA A 150 1.53 9.21 7.39
CA ALA A 150 1.74 7.96 8.11
C ALA A 150 3.08 7.35 7.69
N LEU A 151 3.91 6.99 8.67
CA LEU A 151 5.20 6.36 8.43
C LEU A 151 5.02 4.91 8.02
N VAL A 152 5.53 4.54 6.86
CA VAL A 152 5.60 3.16 6.40
C VAL A 152 6.95 2.59 6.75
N THR A 153 6.96 1.52 7.54
CA THR A 153 8.17 0.79 7.90
C THR A 153 8.16 -0.59 7.27
N HIS A 154 9.32 -1.13 6.94
CA HIS A 154 9.45 -2.51 6.47
C HIS A 154 8.95 -3.48 7.55
N GLY A 155 8.03 -4.36 7.20
CA GLY A 155 7.32 -5.19 8.17
C GLY A 155 8.21 -6.06 9.04
N ALA A 156 9.25 -6.68 8.47
CA ALA A 156 10.15 -7.56 9.23
C ALA A 156 11.21 -6.80 10.03
N THR A 157 11.75 -5.68 9.50
CA THR A 157 12.91 -4.99 10.12
C THR A 157 12.54 -3.73 10.91
N GLY A 158 11.35 -3.15 10.65
CA GLY A 158 10.95 -1.88 11.23
C GLY A 158 11.63 -0.65 10.62
N SER A 159 12.50 -0.82 9.64
CA SER A 159 13.20 0.29 9.00
C SER A 159 12.21 1.20 8.25
N PRO A 160 12.28 2.53 8.43
CA PRO A 160 11.47 3.49 7.67
C PRO A 160 11.80 3.39 6.17
N ILE A 161 10.77 3.29 5.31
CA ILE A 161 10.95 3.10 3.86
C ILE A 161 10.13 4.06 3.01
N ALA A 162 9.00 4.54 3.53
CA ALA A 162 8.05 5.32 2.76
C ALA A 162 7.12 6.12 3.68
N VAL A 163 6.26 6.95 3.09
CA VAL A 163 5.10 7.54 3.75
C VAL A 163 3.84 7.33 2.96
N HIS A 164 2.73 7.17 3.66
CA HIS A 164 1.39 7.30 3.13
C HIS A 164 0.84 8.68 3.53
N ARG A 165 0.26 9.39 2.57
CA ARG A 165 -0.31 10.73 2.75
C ARG A 165 -1.80 10.66 2.50
N THR A 166 -2.59 11.11 3.48
CA THR A 166 -4.02 11.38 3.30
C THR A 166 -4.20 12.89 3.30
N PHE A 167 -4.55 13.46 2.16
CA PHE A 167 -4.83 14.89 2.04
C PHE A 167 -6.16 15.20 2.71
N LEU A 168 -6.17 16.23 3.56
CA LEU A 168 -7.30 16.60 4.41
C LEU A 168 -7.92 17.92 3.94
N ALA A 169 -9.19 18.09 4.22
CA ALA A 169 -9.81 19.40 4.19
C ALA A 169 -9.16 20.32 5.23
N CYS A 170 -9.15 21.63 4.98
CA CYS A 170 -8.44 22.59 5.83
C CYS A 170 -8.98 22.66 7.27
N ASP A 171 -10.26 22.36 7.46
CA ASP A 171 -10.94 22.27 8.75
C ASP A 171 -10.76 20.90 9.43
N GLY A 172 -10.23 19.90 8.73
CA GLY A 172 -10.09 18.54 9.20
C GLY A 172 -11.39 17.72 9.18
N ASP A 173 -12.50 18.26 8.67
CA ASP A 173 -13.79 17.54 8.58
C ASP A 173 -13.88 16.66 7.33
N GLY A 174 -12.81 15.92 7.06
CA GLY A 174 -12.78 14.98 5.94
C GLY A 174 -11.48 15.03 5.13
N LYS A 175 -11.53 14.36 3.98
CA LYS A 175 -10.44 14.40 3.00
C LYS A 175 -10.55 15.64 2.12
N ALA A 176 -9.40 16.13 1.64
CA ALA A 176 -9.37 17.18 0.63
C ALA A 176 -10.13 16.78 -0.64
N PRO A 177 -10.77 17.72 -1.35
CA PRO A 177 -11.48 17.47 -2.61
C PRO A 177 -10.50 17.31 -3.78
N VAL A 178 -9.59 16.36 -3.66
CA VAL A 178 -8.56 16.02 -4.67
C VAL A 178 -8.58 14.52 -4.96
N ASP A 179 -8.20 14.14 -6.16
CA ASP A 179 -8.15 12.74 -6.58
C ASP A 179 -6.75 12.39 -7.11
N PRO A 180 -6.13 11.34 -6.54
CA PRO A 180 -6.55 10.57 -5.36
C PRO A 180 -6.23 11.30 -4.04
N ALA A 181 -7.18 11.32 -3.10
CA ALA A 181 -6.97 11.93 -1.78
C ALA A 181 -5.97 11.15 -0.88
N LYS A 182 -5.62 9.93 -1.25
CA LYS A 182 -4.61 9.09 -0.58
C LYS A 182 -3.49 8.74 -1.53
N MET A 183 -2.24 8.93 -1.13
CA MET A 183 -1.07 8.68 -1.97
C MET A 183 0.09 8.11 -1.16
N MET A 184 0.85 7.21 -1.76
CA MET A 184 2.12 6.71 -1.22
C MET A 184 3.31 7.45 -1.85
N LEU A 185 4.40 7.58 -1.10
CA LEU A 185 5.70 8.03 -1.59
C LEU A 185 6.78 7.15 -0.98
N GLY A 186 7.63 6.58 -1.83
CA GLY A 186 8.66 5.63 -1.46
C GLY A 186 8.27 4.18 -1.78
N PRO A 187 9.18 3.22 -1.57
CA PRO A 187 8.96 1.80 -1.83
C PRO A 187 8.15 1.17 -0.68
N CYS A 188 6.85 0.95 -0.88
CA CYS A 188 5.96 0.41 0.17
C CYS A 188 5.90 -1.13 0.23
N ARG A 189 6.53 -1.84 -0.73
CA ARG A 189 6.50 -3.32 -0.75
C ARG A 189 7.12 -3.90 0.51
N GLY A 190 6.45 -4.88 1.13
CA GLY A 190 6.89 -5.51 2.37
C GLY A 190 6.70 -4.66 3.62
N GLY A 191 6.16 -3.44 3.48
CA GLY A 191 5.96 -2.49 4.56
C GLY A 191 4.51 -2.33 5.00
N ALA A 192 4.35 -1.72 6.18
CA ALA A 192 3.07 -1.33 6.75
C ALA A 192 3.23 -0.08 7.63
N VAL A 193 2.12 0.59 7.90
CA VAL A 193 2.02 1.56 9.00
C VAL A 193 1.75 0.79 10.30
N ARG A 194 2.72 0.82 11.22
CA ARG A 194 2.60 0.17 12.52
C ARG A 194 1.86 1.09 13.49
N LEU A 195 0.57 0.86 13.71
CA LEU A 195 -0.24 1.69 14.59
C LEU A 195 -0.16 1.29 16.06
N GLY A 196 0.51 0.18 16.36
CA GLY A 196 0.84 -0.30 17.69
C GLY A 196 1.90 -1.39 17.62
N GLU A 197 2.59 -1.62 18.74
CA GLU A 197 3.57 -2.69 18.86
C GLU A 197 2.86 -4.06 18.95
N PRO A 198 3.38 -5.10 18.26
CA PRO A 198 2.80 -6.43 18.32
C PRO A 198 2.77 -6.97 19.75
N GLY A 199 1.60 -7.45 20.18
CA GLY A 199 1.43 -8.26 21.38
C GLY A 199 1.29 -9.74 21.02
N ASP A 200 0.49 -10.47 21.79
CA ASP A 200 0.20 -11.90 21.55
C ASP A 200 -0.47 -12.10 20.18
N VAL A 201 -1.26 -11.14 19.75
CA VAL A 201 -1.97 -11.15 18.46
C VAL A 201 -1.71 -9.85 17.72
N LEU A 202 -1.33 -9.95 16.45
CA LEU A 202 -1.25 -8.81 15.54
C LEU A 202 -2.42 -8.85 14.55
N MET A 203 -3.13 -7.74 14.45
CA MET A 203 -4.17 -7.55 13.44
C MET A 203 -3.60 -6.82 12.22
N ILE A 204 -4.02 -7.18 11.02
CA ILE A 204 -3.50 -6.60 9.78
C ILE A 204 -4.65 -6.33 8.83
N GLY A 205 -4.81 -5.06 8.44
CA GLY A 205 -5.82 -4.60 7.49
C GLY A 205 -5.21 -3.76 6.36
N GLU A 206 -6.04 -3.36 5.42
CA GLU A 206 -5.60 -2.45 4.35
C GLU A 206 -5.56 -1.00 4.84
N GLY A 207 -6.65 -0.52 5.41
CA GLY A 207 -6.83 0.90 5.75
C GLY A 207 -6.28 1.28 7.12
N ILE A 208 -5.74 2.49 7.24
CA ILE A 208 -5.33 3.07 8.52
C ILE A 208 -6.56 3.21 9.43
N GLU A 209 -7.65 3.75 8.91
CA GLU A 209 -8.90 3.96 9.64
C GLU A 209 -9.50 2.64 10.12
N THR A 210 -9.52 1.61 9.26
CA THR A 210 -9.93 0.24 9.61
C THR A 210 -9.12 -0.32 10.77
N CYS A 211 -7.80 -0.20 10.70
CA CYS A 211 -6.90 -0.68 11.75
C CYS A 211 -7.09 0.07 13.08
N LEU A 212 -7.24 1.39 13.03
CA LEU A 212 -7.52 2.19 14.23
C LEU A 212 -8.88 1.83 14.86
N ALA A 213 -9.91 1.60 14.04
CA ALA A 213 -11.22 1.18 14.54
C ALA A 213 -11.13 -0.15 15.29
N VAL A 214 -10.36 -1.09 14.78
CA VAL A 214 -10.17 -2.40 15.42
C VAL A 214 -9.31 -2.28 16.68
N ILE A 215 -8.27 -1.43 16.70
CA ILE A 215 -7.52 -1.13 17.93
C ILE A 215 -8.46 -0.57 19.00
N GLN A 216 -9.32 0.41 18.64
CA GLN A 216 -10.28 1.01 19.57
C GLN A 216 -11.28 0.00 20.12
N ALA A 217 -11.72 -0.95 19.29
CA ALA A 217 -12.71 -1.95 19.69
C ALA A 217 -12.13 -3.09 20.52
N THR A 218 -10.85 -3.42 20.38
CA THR A 218 -10.26 -4.65 20.91
C THR A 218 -9.06 -4.44 21.83
N GLY A 219 -8.38 -3.30 21.76
CA GLY A 219 -7.12 -3.03 22.44
C GLY A 219 -5.90 -3.74 21.83
N ASN A 220 -6.08 -4.59 20.80
CA ASN A 220 -4.96 -5.29 20.16
C ASN A 220 -4.29 -4.41 19.11
N ALA A 221 -2.98 -4.59 18.95
CA ALA A 221 -2.21 -3.88 17.94
C ALA A 221 -2.67 -4.22 16.52
N ALA A 222 -2.69 -3.22 15.65
CA ALA A 222 -2.98 -3.43 14.24
C ALA A 222 -1.98 -2.67 13.33
N TRP A 223 -1.69 -3.26 12.17
CA TRP A 223 -0.86 -2.66 11.14
C TRP A 223 -1.65 -2.48 9.84
N ALA A 224 -1.47 -1.34 9.18
CA ALA A 224 -2.11 -1.05 7.92
C ALA A 224 -1.16 -1.30 6.74
N ALA A 225 -1.53 -2.24 5.88
CA ALA A 225 -0.75 -2.63 4.69
C ALA A 225 -1.00 -1.74 3.46
N LEU A 226 -1.94 -0.80 3.56
CA LEU A 226 -2.24 0.31 2.64
C LEU A 226 -2.85 -0.07 1.28
N SER A 227 -2.90 -1.33 0.93
CA SER A 227 -3.54 -1.85 -0.28
C SER A 227 -3.61 -3.38 -0.28
N THR A 228 -4.43 -3.96 -1.16
CA THR A 228 -4.47 -5.42 -1.40
C THR A 228 -3.11 -5.99 -1.80
N SER A 229 -2.34 -5.27 -2.63
CA SER A 229 -0.97 -5.67 -3.01
C SER A 229 0.01 -5.53 -1.84
N GLY A 230 -0.15 -4.48 -1.02
CA GLY A 230 0.60 -4.31 0.21
C GLY A 230 0.36 -5.47 1.17
N LEU A 231 -0.90 -5.84 1.38
CA LEU A 231 -1.29 -6.97 2.23
C LEU A 231 -0.65 -8.30 1.76
N ARG A 232 -0.67 -8.57 0.44
CA ARG A 232 -0.02 -9.77 -0.13
C ARG A 232 1.49 -9.78 0.03
N SER A 233 2.14 -8.61 0.00
CA SER A 233 3.60 -8.48 0.05
C SER A 233 4.16 -8.20 1.44
N LEU A 234 3.33 -7.97 2.45
CA LEU A 234 3.78 -7.59 3.79
C LEU A 234 4.59 -8.70 4.44
N ASP A 235 5.83 -8.38 4.81
CA ASP A 235 6.69 -9.28 5.57
C ASP A 235 6.50 -9.06 7.07
N LEU A 236 6.33 -10.14 7.82
CA LEU A 236 6.12 -10.08 9.27
C LEU A 236 7.37 -10.50 10.04
N PRO A 237 7.62 -9.89 11.21
CA PRO A 237 8.67 -10.35 12.11
C PRO A 237 8.48 -11.82 12.48
N ARG A 238 9.58 -12.53 12.76
CA ARG A 238 9.54 -13.97 13.04
C ARG A 238 8.87 -14.33 14.37
N ASP A 239 8.86 -13.41 15.31
CA ASP A 239 8.24 -13.53 16.64
C ASP A 239 6.72 -13.36 16.61
N VAL A 240 6.15 -12.71 15.60
CA VAL A 240 4.70 -12.64 15.41
C VAL A 240 4.16 -14.01 15.03
N ARG A 241 3.44 -14.66 15.96
CA ARG A 241 2.92 -16.02 15.79
C ARG A 241 1.44 -16.06 15.47
N ASP A 242 0.65 -15.17 16.05
CA ASP A 242 -0.79 -15.09 15.88
C ASP A 242 -1.16 -13.85 15.07
N VAL A 243 -1.88 -14.07 13.98
CA VAL A 243 -2.28 -13.01 13.05
C VAL A 243 -3.77 -13.07 12.79
N ILE A 244 -4.44 -11.93 12.84
CA ILE A 244 -5.80 -11.77 12.36
C ILE A 244 -5.78 -10.83 11.16
N VAL A 245 -6.15 -11.34 9.99
CA VAL A 245 -6.30 -10.53 8.79
C VAL A 245 -7.69 -9.90 8.79
N LEU A 246 -7.74 -8.59 8.70
CA LEU A 246 -8.98 -7.82 8.57
C LEU A 246 -9.30 -7.74 7.08
N ALA A 247 -10.24 -8.53 6.60
CA ALA A 247 -10.66 -8.50 5.22
C ALA A 247 -11.63 -7.34 5.00
N ASP A 248 -11.37 -6.50 3.99
CA ASP A 248 -12.38 -5.57 3.51
C ASP A 248 -13.52 -6.35 2.84
N GLY A 249 -14.75 -5.87 2.97
CA GLY A 249 -15.96 -6.59 2.55
C GLY A 249 -16.16 -6.72 1.03
N ASP A 250 -15.13 -6.39 0.23
CA ASP A 250 -15.13 -6.52 -1.23
C ASP A 250 -14.37 -7.76 -1.72
N GLU A 251 -14.62 -8.17 -2.97
CA GLU A 251 -13.99 -9.36 -3.56
C GLU A 251 -12.45 -9.26 -3.62
N PRO A 252 -11.83 -8.14 -4.03
CA PRO A 252 -10.37 -7.99 -4.04
C PRO A 252 -9.73 -8.11 -2.65
N GLY A 253 -10.32 -7.49 -1.63
CA GLY A 253 -9.87 -7.54 -0.24
C GLY A 253 -9.97 -8.96 0.34
N GLU A 254 -11.06 -9.66 0.08
CA GLU A 254 -11.24 -11.06 0.46
C GLU A 254 -10.20 -11.99 -0.20
N ALA A 255 -9.91 -11.78 -1.49
CA ALA A 255 -8.88 -12.54 -2.18
C ALA A 255 -7.50 -12.28 -1.58
N ALA A 256 -7.16 -11.01 -1.31
CA ALA A 256 -5.90 -10.63 -0.69
C ALA A 256 -5.77 -11.24 0.71
N ALA A 257 -6.81 -11.19 1.53
CA ALA A 257 -6.84 -11.77 2.87
C ALA A 257 -6.59 -13.29 2.84
N ARG A 258 -7.21 -14.01 1.89
CA ARG A 258 -6.98 -15.45 1.70
C ARG A 258 -5.55 -15.77 1.25
N ASP A 259 -4.99 -14.95 0.35
CA ASP A 259 -3.63 -15.17 -0.17
C ASP A 259 -2.58 -14.99 0.92
N CYS A 260 -2.64 -13.88 1.69
CA CYS A 260 -1.70 -13.67 2.78
C CYS A 260 -1.92 -14.68 3.92
N ALA A 261 -3.15 -15.07 4.25
CA ALA A 261 -3.40 -16.10 5.24
C ALA A 261 -2.77 -17.45 4.86
N ARG A 262 -2.86 -17.86 3.59
CA ARG A 262 -2.18 -19.07 3.10
C ARG A 262 -0.66 -18.96 3.20
N ARG A 263 -0.08 -17.80 2.84
CA ARG A 263 1.35 -17.57 2.93
C ARG A 263 1.82 -17.67 4.38
N TRP A 264 1.23 -16.91 5.28
CA TRP A 264 1.64 -16.86 6.68
C TRP A 264 1.41 -18.18 7.43
N LYS A 265 0.37 -18.96 7.06
CA LYS A 265 0.21 -20.35 7.56
C LYS A 265 1.36 -21.26 7.12
N ARG A 266 1.84 -21.15 5.86
CA ARG A 266 3.03 -21.90 5.41
C ARG A 266 4.30 -21.47 6.13
N GLU A 267 4.38 -20.22 6.58
CA GLU A 267 5.47 -19.70 7.41
C GLU A 267 5.35 -20.13 8.90
N GLY A 268 4.37 -20.93 9.24
CA GLY A 268 4.19 -21.51 10.59
C GLY A 268 3.41 -20.64 11.57
N ARG A 269 2.67 -19.62 11.09
CA ARG A 269 1.84 -18.76 11.94
C ARG A 269 0.42 -19.29 12.08
N ARG A 270 -0.22 -18.99 13.21
CA ARG A 270 -1.66 -19.15 13.39
C ARG A 270 -2.37 -17.95 12.75
N VAL A 271 -3.20 -18.19 11.74
CA VAL A 271 -3.84 -17.10 10.99
C VAL A 271 -5.35 -17.30 10.97
N ARG A 272 -6.07 -16.26 11.36
CA ARG A 272 -7.52 -16.12 11.27
C ARG A 272 -7.85 -14.97 10.32
N ILE A 273 -9.03 -14.98 9.73
CA ILE A 273 -9.55 -13.87 8.92
C ILE A 273 -10.82 -13.36 9.62
N ALA A 274 -10.81 -12.10 9.99
CA ALA A 274 -11.99 -11.39 10.48
C ALA A 274 -12.67 -10.67 9.33
N ARG A 275 -14.01 -10.66 9.34
CA ARG A 275 -14.86 -10.04 8.33
C ARG A 275 -15.91 -9.17 8.99
N PRO A 276 -16.16 -7.97 8.49
CA PRO A 276 -17.34 -7.23 8.89
C PRO A 276 -18.59 -7.89 8.30
N PRO A 277 -19.78 -7.62 8.80
CA PRO A 277 -21.03 -7.99 8.15
C PRO A 277 -21.09 -7.44 6.71
N GLN A 278 -21.84 -8.13 5.86
CA GLN A 278 -21.99 -7.72 4.46
C GLN A 278 -22.49 -6.26 4.34
N GLY A 279 -21.80 -5.46 3.51
CA GLY A 279 -22.12 -4.06 3.28
C GLY A 279 -21.61 -3.08 4.34
N MET A 280 -20.82 -3.54 5.31
CA MET A 280 -20.17 -2.71 6.33
C MET A 280 -18.66 -2.84 6.25
N ASP A 281 -17.93 -1.80 6.68
CA ASP A 281 -16.52 -1.89 7.03
C ASP A 281 -16.35 -1.96 8.57
N PHE A 282 -15.11 -2.18 9.04
CA PHE A 282 -14.84 -2.23 10.49
C PHE A 282 -15.07 -0.88 11.19
N ASN A 283 -14.96 0.23 10.47
CA ASN A 283 -15.26 1.54 11.02
C ASN A 283 -16.76 1.78 11.15
N ASP A 284 -17.57 1.24 10.24
CA ASP A 284 -19.03 1.25 10.33
C ASP A 284 -19.50 0.43 11.53
N LEU A 285 -18.88 -0.73 11.76
CA LEU A 285 -19.14 -1.55 12.95
C LEU A 285 -18.84 -0.81 14.25
N LEU A 286 -17.74 -0.08 14.30
CA LEU A 286 -17.38 0.71 15.47
C LEU A 286 -18.44 1.79 15.74
N LYS A 287 -18.84 2.54 14.69
CA LYS A 287 -19.87 3.58 14.79
C LYS A 287 -21.23 3.03 15.25
N ALA A 288 -21.62 1.86 14.72
CA ALA A 288 -22.88 1.22 15.10
C ALA A 288 -22.89 0.74 16.57
N ARG A 289 -21.75 0.47 17.17
CA ARG A 289 -21.60 0.04 18.57
C ARG A 289 -21.49 1.19 19.56
N THR A 290 -21.15 2.40 19.10
CA THR A 290 -21.13 3.60 19.94
C THR A 290 -22.54 4.21 19.90
N PRO A 291 -23.35 4.11 21.00
CA PRO A 291 -24.66 4.77 21.02
C PRO A 291 -24.44 6.27 20.83
N ALA A 292 -25.20 6.87 19.91
CA ALA A 292 -25.24 8.32 19.79
C ALA A 292 -25.57 8.88 21.19
N PHE A 293 -24.62 9.58 21.80
CA PHE A 293 -24.94 10.45 22.95
C PHE A 293 -25.84 11.54 22.37
N THR A 294 -27.15 11.33 22.44
CA THR A 294 -28.12 12.42 22.33
C THR A 294 -27.82 13.32 23.52
N GLU A 295 -27.20 14.48 23.28
CA GLU A 295 -27.28 15.61 24.18
C GLU A 295 -28.77 15.89 24.38
N GLY A 296 -29.30 15.31 25.48
CA GLY A 296 -30.64 15.56 25.96
C GLY A 296 -30.73 17.00 26.42
N ALA A 297 -31.65 17.69 25.82
CA ALA A 297 -32.18 18.97 26.20
C ALA A 297 -32.02 19.33 27.69
N ARG A 298 -31.44 20.49 27.92
CA ARG A 298 -31.86 21.38 29.03
C ARG A 298 -32.08 22.77 28.47
#